data_46d1a0049b5fc0d122370ad388ce68e6
#
_entry.id   46d1a0049b5fc0d122370ad388ce68e6
#
_cell.length_a   1.000
_cell.length_b   1.000
_cell.length_c   1.000
_cell.angle_alpha   90.00
_cell.angle_beta   90.00
_cell.angle_gamma   90.00
#
_symmetry.space_group_name_H-M   'P 1'
#
loop_
_entity.id
_entity.type
_entity.pdbx_description
1 polymer ?
#
loop_
_entity_poly.entity_id
_entity_poly.type
_entity_poly.pdbx_seq_one_letter_code
_entity_poly.pdbx_strand_id
1 'polypeptide(L)'
;MEFKSPYVAPTLTVDAIVFQLNGKVLEVCLIKRSKDPFKDSWALPGGYAAQGETTEKSLQSVVNRKAGIDVQKDLTYLEQLYTFDTVARDPRGHAVSVTYMGCGLNIQPTGGSEQTSFFSVDDLPQLAYDHKDIIAYARERLSAKLTYTNAVYGLLPKKFTLT
;
A
#
# COMPACT_ATOMS: atom_id res chain seq x y z
N MET A 1 -12.72 -14.75 26.76
CA MET A 1 -13.47 -15.74 25.95
C MET A 1 -12.92 -15.74 24.53
N GLU A 2 -12.53 -16.87 24.06
CA GLU A 2 -12.05 -17.00 22.68
C GLU A 2 -13.25 -17.12 21.75
N PHE A 3 -13.28 -16.31 20.69
CA PHE A 3 -14.34 -16.39 19.68
C PHE A 3 -14.09 -17.62 18.80
N LYS A 4 -15.04 -18.54 18.79
CA LYS A 4 -14.99 -19.72 17.92
C LYS A 4 -16.05 -19.58 16.85
N SER A 5 -15.60 -19.40 15.61
CA SER A 5 -16.50 -19.34 14.46
C SER A 5 -16.75 -20.75 13.94
N PRO A 6 -18.00 -21.09 13.56
CA PRO A 6 -18.29 -22.34 12.86
C PRO A 6 -17.84 -22.32 11.39
N TYR A 7 -17.36 -21.17 10.89
CA TYR A 7 -16.97 -20.97 9.51
C TYR A 7 -15.47 -20.83 9.38
N VAL A 8 -14.92 -21.32 8.26
CA VAL A 8 -13.52 -21.06 7.90
C VAL A 8 -13.43 -19.62 7.39
N ALA A 9 -12.66 -18.80 8.10
CA ALA A 9 -12.49 -17.40 7.73
C ALA A 9 -11.47 -17.26 6.59
N PRO A 10 -11.65 -16.27 5.70
CA PRO A 10 -10.60 -15.90 4.77
C PRO A 10 -9.39 -15.33 5.52
N THR A 11 -8.24 -15.37 4.88
CA THR A 11 -7.03 -14.75 5.44
C THR A 11 -7.14 -13.23 5.32
N LEU A 12 -6.94 -12.53 6.41
CA LEU A 12 -6.94 -11.06 6.43
C LEU A 12 -5.52 -10.55 6.23
N THR A 13 -5.36 -9.69 5.23
CA THR A 13 -4.09 -9.02 4.91
C THR A 13 -4.25 -7.51 4.91
N VAL A 14 -3.13 -6.82 4.92
CA VAL A 14 -3.05 -5.36 4.78
C VAL A 14 -2.04 -5.02 3.70
N ASP A 15 -2.33 -3.98 2.91
CA ASP A 15 -1.43 -3.47 1.88
C ASP A 15 -1.37 -1.95 1.96
N ALA A 16 -0.22 -1.38 1.65
CA ALA A 16 -0.01 0.06 1.67
C ALA A 16 0.32 0.61 0.29
N ILE A 17 -0.40 1.64 -0.12
CA ILE A 17 -0.04 2.46 -1.26
C ILE A 17 0.60 3.73 -0.70
N VAL A 18 1.92 3.84 -0.84
CA VAL A 18 2.69 4.99 -0.36
C VAL A 18 3.12 5.81 -1.57
N PHE A 19 2.55 7.00 -1.70
CA PHE A 19 2.88 7.93 -2.78
C PHE A 19 3.88 8.99 -2.33
N GLN A 20 4.68 9.46 -3.26
CA GLN A 20 5.47 10.68 -3.13
C GLN A 20 5.65 11.35 -4.49
N LEU A 21 6.07 12.61 -4.47
CA LEU A 21 6.47 13.32 -5.70
C LEU A 21 7.99 13.35 -5.81
N ASN A 22 8.47 13.05 -7.01
CA ASN A 22 9.84 13.31 -7.43
C ASN A 22 9.78 14.34 -8.56
N GLY A 23 9.99 15.61 -8.21
CA GLY A 23 9.71 16.70 -9.13
C GLY A 23 8.21 16.75 -9.46
N LYS A 24 7.86 16.54 -10.73
CA LYS A 24 6.45 16.48 -11.19
C LYS A 24 5.94 15.05 -11.37
N VAL A 25 6.77 14.07 -11.05
CA VAL A 25 6.43 12.65 -11.24
C VAL A 25 5.85 12.10 -9.95
N LEU A 26 4.63 11.54 -10.05
CA LEU A 26 4.03 10.80 -8.95
C LEU A 26 4.63 9.39 -8.92
N GLU A 27 5.14 9.01 -7.77
CA GLU A 27 5.76 7.70 -7.56
C GLU A 27 5.02 6.92 -6.48
N VAL A 28 5.11 5.61 -6.57
CA VAL A 28 4.58 4.67 -5.59
C VAL A 28 5.69 3.73 -5.11
N CYS A 29 5.67 3.44 -3.81
CA CYS A 29 6.62 2.53 -3.18
C CYS A 29 6.26 1.08 -3.48
N LEU A 30 7.22 0.33 -3.98
CA LEU A 30 7.08 -1.11 -4.22
C LEU A 30 8.22 -1.87 -3.55
N ILE A 31 7.94 -3.12 -3.21
CA ILE A 31 8.93 -4.08 -2.71
C ILE A 31 9.07 -5.21 -3.72
N LYS A 32 10.27 -5.77 -3.83
CA LYS A 32 10.51 -6.95 -4.66
C LYS A 32 10.31 -8.21 -3.82
N ARG A 33 9.40 -9.06 -4.23
CA ARG A 33 9.10 -10.28 -3.49
C ARG A 33 10.27 -11.26 -3.53
N SER A 34 10.64 -11.77 -2.37
CA SER A 34 11.73 -12.75 -2.23
C SER A 34 11.24 -14.19 -2.16
N LYS A 35 9.92 -14.41 -2.07
CA LYS A 35 9.30 -15.72 -1.91
C LYS A 35 8.13 -15.91 -2.86
N ASP A 36 7.81 -17.18 -3.16
CA ASP A 36 6.60 -17.52 -3.87
C ASP A 36 5.34 -17.27 -3.01
N PRO A 37 4.16 -16.98 -3.60
CA PRO A 37 3.95 -16.80 -5.03
C PRO A 37 4.53 -15.47 -5.52
N PHE A 38 4.70 -15.35 -6.84
CA PHE A 38 5.21 -14.13 -7.49
C PHE A 38 6.62 -13.72 -7.08
N LYS A 39 7.48 -14.72 -6.78
CA LYS A 39 8.89 -14.44 -6.49
C LYS A 39 9.52 -13.58 -7.59
N ASP A 40 10.32 -12.59 -7.19
CA ASP A 40 11.00 -11.63 -8.05
C ASP A 40 10.08 -10.61 -8.75
N SER A 41 8.77 -10.69 -8.55
CA SER A 41 7.84 -9.63 -8.97
C SER A 41 7.80 -8.52 -7.94
N TRP A 42 7.47 -7.31 -8.39
CA TRP A 42 7.23 -6.18 -7.51
C TRP A 42 5.82 -6.21 -6.95
N ALA A 43 5.64 -5.66 -5.77
CA ALA A 43 4.36 -5.66 -5.06
C ALA A 43 4.26 -4.44 -4.14
N LEU A 44 3.04 -4.13 -3.73
CA LEU A 44 2.82 -3.18 -2.64
C LEU A 44 3.38 -3.76 -1.33
N PRO A 45 3.96 -2.93 -0.45
CA PRO A 45 4.28 -3.38 0.90
C PRO A 45 3.02 -3.87 1.60
N GLY A 46 3.03 -5.10 2.05
CA GLY A 46 1.87 -5.70 2.69
C GLY A 46 2.19 -7.03 3.36
N GLY A 47 1.25 -7.55 4.09
CA GLY A 47 1.38 -8.80 4.82
C GLY A 47 0.14 -9.15 5.60
N TYR A 48 0.27 -10.12 6.49
CA TYR A 48 -0.85 -10.57 7.30
C TYR A 48 -1.23 -9.56 8.38
N ALA A 49 -2.54 -9.39 8.59
CA ALA A 49 -3.02 -8.71 9.78
C ALA A 49 -2.82 -9.63 10.99
N ALA A 50 -2.28 -9.08 12.07
CA ALA A 50 -1.99 -9.85 13.27
C ALA A 50 -3.19 -9.88 14.20
N GLN A 51 -3.39 -11.04 14.85
CA GLN A 51 -4.41 -11.16 15.87
C GLN A 51 -4.13 -10.20 17.03
N GLY A 52 -5.17 -9.55 17.53
CA GLY A 52 -5.03 -8.60 18.64
C GLY A 52 -4.56 -7.21 18.24
N GLU A 53 -4.36 -6.96 16.96
CA GLU A 53 -3.99 -5.65 16.42
C GLU A 53 -5.07 -5.09 15.52
N THR A 54 -5.18 -3.76 15.46
CA THR A 54 -5.95 -3.10 14.41
C THR A 54 -5.26 -3.30 13.06
N THR A 55 -6.01 -3.22 11.97
CA THR A 55 -5.41 -3.31 10.63
C THR A 55 -4.41 -2.19 10.39
N GLU A 56 -4.66 -0.98 10.90
CA GLU A 56 -3.73 0.13 10.79
C GLU A 56 -2.41 -0.16 11.50
N LYS A 57 -2.45 -0.74 12.70
CA LYS A 57 -1.24 -1.12 13.43
C LYS A 57 -0.47 -2.23 12.71
N SER A 58 -1.16 -3.23 12.20
CA SER A 58 -0.52 -4.28 11.39
C SER A 58 0.13 -3.70 10.14
N LEU A 59 -0.53 -2.73 9.50
CA LEU A 59 0.04 -2.03 8.34
C LEU A 59 1.34 -1.32 8.70
N GLN A 60 1.35 -0.55 9.80
CA GLN A 60 2.55 0.15 10.25
C GLN A 60 3.72 -0.82 10.48
N SER A 61 3.45 -1.94 11.14
CA SER A 61 4.47 -2.95 11.42
C SER A 61 5.01 -3.61 10.15
N VAL A 62 4.13 -3.96 9.23
CA VAL A 62 4.51 -4.61 7.97
C VAL A 62 5.32 -3.68 7.07
N VAL A 63 4.88 -2.44 6.93
CA VAL A 63 5.57 -1.44 6.10
C VAL A 63 6.95 -1.13 6.65
N ASN A 64 7.07 -1.00 7.96
CA ASN A 64 8.37 -0.79 8.60
C ASN A 64 9.30 -1.99 8.39
N ARG A 65 8.81 -3.18 8.64
CA ARG A 65 9.61 -4.41 8.53
C ARG A 65 10.07 -4.69 7.11
N LYS A 66 9.18 -4.55 6.13
CA LYS A 66 9.47 -4.93 4.73
C LYS A 66 10.11 -3.82 3.93
N ALA A 67 9.67 -2.59 4.09
CA ALA A 67 10.12 -1.46 3.28
C ALA A 67 11.04 -0.49 4.03
N GLY A 68 11.12 -0.58 5.34
CA GLY A 68 11.93 0.35 6.12
C GLY A 68 11.36 1.76 6.15
N ILE A 69 10.04 1.88 6.13
CA ILE A 69 9.32 3.16 6.21
C ILE A 69 8.57 3.22 7.54
N ASP A 70 8.77 4.30 8.29
CA ASP A 70 8.01 4.57 9.51
C ASP A 70 6.75 5.36 9.12
N VAL A 71 5.61 4.69 9.13
CA VAL A 71 4.33 5.26 8.68
C VAL A 71 3.97 6.51 9.49
N GLN A 72 4.20 6.51 10.80
CA GLN A 72 3.85 7.65 11.65
C GLN A 72 4.76 8.86 11.43
N LYS A 73 6.02 8.62 11.09
CA LYS A 73 7.06 9.64 10.97
C LYS A 73 7.24 10.14 9.54
N ASP A 74 7.19 9.22 8.58
CA ASP A 74 7.53 9.50 7.19
C ASP A 74 6.33 9.94 6.35
N LEU A 75 5.11 9.59 6.77
CA LEU A 75 3.90 9.97 6.05
C LEU A 75 3.24 11.18 6.69
N THR A 76 2.79 12.10 5.84
CA THR A 76 2.02 13.29 6.25
C THR A 76 0.53 13.05 6.19
N TYR A 77 0.12 11.97 5.53
CA TYR A 77 -1.28 11.60 5.34
C TYR A 77 -1.40 10.09 5.23
N LEU A 78 -2.44 9.54 5.86
CA LEU A 78 -2.80 8.12 5.77
C LEU A 78 -4.30 7.98 5.91
N GLU A 79 -4.92 7.19 5.03
CA GLU A 79 -6.33 6.81 5.15
C GLU A 79 -6.56 5.38 4.71
N GLN A 80 -7.59 4.74 5.22
CA GLN A 80 -8.06 3.49 4.66
C GLN A 80 -8.66 3.74 3.28
N LEU A 81 -8.18 3.03 2.28
CA LEU A 81 -8.59 3.21 0.90
C LEU A 81 -9.84 2.39 0.57
N TYR A 82 -9.72 1.09 0.68
CA TYR A 82 -10.77 0.15 0.32
C TYR A 82 -10.42 -1.25 0.83
N THR A 83 -11.40 -2.16 0.79
CA THR A 83 -11.18 -3.58 1.06
C THR A 83 -11.28 -4.34 -0.25
N PHE A 84 -10.18 -4.96 -0.67
CA PHE A 84 -10.12 -5.76 -1.90
C PHE A 84 -10.35 -7.22 -1.54
N ASP A 85 -11.46 -7.79 -2.01
CA ASP A 85 -11.98 -9.06 -1.55
C ASP A 85 -12.35 -10.04 -2.66
N THR A 86 -11.84 -9.83 -3.88
CA THR A 86 -12.04 -10.78 -4.98
C THR A 86 -11.52 -12.15 -4.55
N VAL A 87 -12.36 -13.17 -4.67
CA VAL A 87 -12.08 -14.49 -4.09
C VAL A 87 -10.77 -15.10 -4.62
N ALA A 88 -10.48 -14.92 -5.91
CA ALA A 88 -9.31 -15.51 -6.56
C ALA A 88 -8.11 -14.56 -6.66
N ARG A 89 -8.09 -13.47 -5.88
CA ARG A 89 -7.00 -12.49 -5.95
C ARG A 89 -5.63 -13.04 -5.52
N ASP A 90 -5.62 -14.04 -4.65
CA ASP A 90 -4.41 -14.72 -4.17
C ASP A 90 -4.47 -16.19 -4.60
N PRO A 91 -3.47 -16.71 -5.34
CA PRO A 91 -3.49 -18.09 -5.80
C PRO A 91 -3.40 -19.13 -4.67
N ARG A 92 -2.99 -18.73 -3.47
CA ARG A 92 -2.87 -19.64 -2.32
C ARG A 92 -4.22 -19.92 -1.64
N GLY A 93 -5.20 -19.04 -1.82
CA GLY A 93 -6.51 -19.19 -1.19
C GLY A 93 -7.24 -17.86 -1.05
N HIS A 94 -8.36 -17.86 -0.35
CA HIS A 94 -9.19 -16.68 -0.18
C HIS A 94 -8.54 -15.71 0.81
N ALA A 95 -8.01 -14.60 0.29
CA ALA A 95 -7.40 -13.53 1.07
C ALA A 95 -8.14 -12.21 0.82
N VAL A 96 -8.38 -11.48 1.89
CA VAL A 96 -9.02 -10.16 1.87
C VAL A 96 -7.97 -9.13 2.31
N SER A 97 -7.79 -8.08 1.51
CA SER A 97 -6.84 -7.02 1.83
C SER A 97 -7.57 -5.75 2.25
N VAL A 98 -7.29 -5.31 3.48
CA VAL A 98 -7.64 -3.96 3.92
C VAL A 98 -6.47 -3.07 3.53
N THR A 99 -6.70 -2.16 2.57
CA THR A 99 -5.64 -1.33 2.01
C THR A 99 -5.68 0.09 2.57
N TYR A 100 -4.50 0.68 2.68
CA TYR A 100 -4.32 2.06 3.13
C TYR A 100 -3.54 2.83 2.09
N MET A 101 -3.91 4.09 1.89
CA MET A 101 -3.21 5.01 1.01
C MET A 101 -2.57 6.11 1.85
N GLY A 102 -1.30 6.35 1.61
CA GLY A 102 -0.57 7.40 2.29
C GLY A 102 0.33 8.19 1.35
N CYS A 103 0.76 9.34 1.82
CA CYS A 103 1.66 10.21 1.09
C CYS A 103 2.75 10.74 2.02
N GLY A 104 3.92 10.95 1.49
CA GLY A 104 5.03 11.56 2.22
C GLY A 104 5.90 12.42 1.32
N LEU A 105 6.82 13.14 1.94
CA LEU A 105 7.80 14.00 1.27
C LEU A 105 9.17 13.38 1.43
N ASN A 106 9.90 13.21 0.32
CA ASN A 106 11.29 12.74 0.32
C ASN A 106 11.49 11.50 1.20
N ILE A 107 10.61 10.53 1.06
CA ILE A 107 10.69 9.31 1.86
C ILE A 107 11.96 8.55 1.49
N GLN A 108 12.76 8.24 2.52
CA GLN A 108 14.01 7.50 2.38
C GLN A 108 13.86 6.16 3.11
N PRO A 109 13.51 5.09 2.39
CA PRO A 109 13.44 3.77 3.03
C PRO A 109 14.80 3.40 3.62
N THR A 110 14.81 3.04 4.90
CA THR A 110 16.05 2.72 5.62
C THR A 110 16.51 1.29 5.42
N GLY A 111 15.83 0.56 4.55
CA GLY A 111 16.08 -0.85 4.31
C GLY A 111 15.20 -1.74 5.20
N GLY A 112 14.42 -2.56 4.57
CA GLY A 112 13.61 -3.57 5.22
C GLY A 112 14.10 -4.96 4.83
N SER A 113 13.28 -5.97 5.09
CA SER A 113 13.58 -7.35 4.70
C SER A 113 13.53 -7.57 3.18
N GLU A 114 12.89 -6.64 2.45
CA GLU A 114 12.72 -6.73 1.01
C GLU A 114 13.39 -5.55 0.30
N GLN A 115 13.82 -5.78 -0.95
CA GLN A 115 14.31 -4.69 -1.80
C GLN A 115 13.16 -3.70 -2.05
N THR A 116 13.40 -2.41 -1.83
CA THR A 116 12.39 -1.36 -1.92
C THR A 116 12.81 -0.32 -2.93
N SER A 117 11.86 0.14 -3.74
CA SER A 117 12.08 1.23 -4.69
C SER A 117 10.79 1.99 -4.96
N PHE A 118 10.93 3.25 -5.36
CA PHE A 118 9.82 4.05 -5.85
C PHE A 118 9.78 4.00 -7.37
N PHE A 119 8.58 3.82 -7.92
CA PHE A 119 8.34 3.77 -9.36
C PHE A 119 7.34 4.82 -9.78
N SER A 120 7.54 5.43 -10.94
CA SER A 120 6.51 6.27 -11.54
C SER A 120 5.22 5.48 -11.72
N VAL A 121 4.10 6.08 -11.34
CA VAL A 121 2.79 5.45 -11.53
C VAL A 121 2.42 5.26 -13.01
N ASP A 122 3.12 5.97 -13.91
CA ASP A 122 2.95 5.85 -15.35
C ASP A 122 3.91 4.83 -15.99
N ASP A 123 4.85 4.28 -15.21
CA ASP A 123 5.83 3.30 -15.70
C ASP A 123 6.08 2.24 -14.64
N LEU A 124 5.04 1.47 -14.35
CA LEU A 124 5.09 0.42 -13.33
C LEU A 124 5.73 -0.85 -13.88
N PRO A 125 6.52 -1.55 -13.07
CA PRO A 125 6.99 -2.89 -13.42
C PRO A 125 5.84 -3.90 -13.38
N GLN A 126 6.12 -5.14 -13.72
CA GLN A 126 5.17 -6.23 -13.53
C GLN A 126 4.87 -6.39 -12.03
N LEU A 127 3.60 -6.39 -11.69
CA LEU A 127 3.14 -6.43 -10.30
C LEU A 127 2.52 -7.77 -9.97
N ALA A 128 2.70 -8.18 -8.70
CA ALA A 128 2.07 -9.36 -8.13
C ALA A 128 0.58 -9.11 -7.87
N TYR A 129 -0.19 -10.19 -7.78
CA TYR A 129 -1.61 -10.17 -7.40
C TYR A 129 -2.43 -9.20 -8.25
N ASP A 130 -3.37 -8.52 -7.60
CA ASP A 130 -4.21 -7.45 -8.16
C ASP A 130 -3.65 -6.03 -7.85
N HIS A 131 -2.36 -5.94 -7.51
CA HIS A 131 -1.77 -4.69 -7.04
C HIS A 131 -1.81 -3.58 -8.08
N LYS A 132 -1.80 -3.90 -9.37
CA LYS A 132 -2.00 -2.92 -10.44
C LYS A 132 -3.37 -2.24 -10.33
N ASP A 133 -4.40 -3.01 -10.04
CA ASP A 133 -5.77 -2.50 -9.88
C ASP A 133 -5.89 -1.67 -8.60
N ILE A 134 -5.21 -2.08 -7.54
CA ILE A 134 -5.18 -1.35 -6.28
C ILE A 134 -4.53 0.03 -6.46
N ILE A 135 -3.41 0.09 -7.17
CA ILE A 135 -2.72 1.36 -7.46
C ILE A 135 -3.61 2.27 -8.32
N ALA A 136 -4.29 1.74 -9.32
CA ALA A 136 -5.21 2.51 -10.15
C ALA A 136 -6.36 3.10 -9.31
N TYR A 137 -6.91 2.31 -8.41
CA TYR A 137 -7.96 2.76 -7.49
C TYR A 137 -7.45 3.88 -6.56
N ALA A 138 -6.25 3.71 -6.01
CA ALA A 138 -5.62 4.71 -5.15
C ALA A 138 -5.34 6.01 -5.89
N ARG A 139 -4.91 5.92 -7.15
CA ARG A 139 -4.65 7.09 -7.99
C ARG A 139 -5.92 7.91 -8.22
N GLU A 140 -7.04 7.24 -8.46
CA GLU A 140 -8.34 7.92 -8.60
C GLU A 140 -8.76 8.58 -7.29
N ARG A 141 -8.58 7.92 -6.16
CA ARG A 141 -8.89 8.49 -4.83
C ARG A 141 -8.03 9.72 -4.57
N LEU A 142 -6.75 9.68 -4.86
CA LEU A 142 -5.85 10.81 -4.69
C LEU A 142 -6.28 11.99 -5.55
N SER A 143 -6.64 11.74 -6.81
CA SER A 143 -7.13 12.76 -7.73
C SER A 143 -8.41 13.43 -7.20
N ALA A 144 -9.36 12.65 -6.70
CA ALA A 144 -10.60 13.17 -6.12
C ALA A 144 -10.32 14.04 -4.88
N LYS A 145 -9.38 13.62 -4.02
CA LYS A 145 -9.01 14.39 -2.84
C LYS A 145 -8.35 15.72 -3.17
N LEU A 146 -7.53 15.77 -4.20
CA LEU A 146 -6.92 17.01 -4.69
C LEU A 146 -7.97 17.99 -5.20
N THR A 147 -9.07 17.49 -5.73
CA THR A 147 -10.18 18.30 -6.23
C THR A 147 -11.06 18.85 -5.11
N TYR A 148 -11.34 18.05 -4.09
CA TYR A 148 -12.37 18.35 -3.09
C TYR A 148 -11.84 18.67 -1.68
N THR A 149 -10.58 18.38 -1.35
CA THR A 149 -10.04 18.59 -0.02
C THR A 149 -8.63 19.13 -0.06
N ASN A 150 -8.20 19.70 1.09
CA ASN A 150 -6.82 20.15 1.29
C ASN A 150 -5.94 19.08 1.95
N ALA A 151 -6.42 17.84 2.05
CA ALA A 151 -5.75 16.79 2.83
C ALA A 151 -4.31 16.54 2.38
N VAL A 152 -4.00 16.73 1.10
CA VAL A 152 -2.67 16.49 0.54
C VAL A 152 -2.00 17.77 0.00
N TYR A 153 -2.54 18.95 0.29
CA TYR A 153 -2.01 20.20 -0.24
C TYR A 153 -0.55 20.47 0.18
N GLY A 154 -0.17 20.07 1.37
CA GLY A 154 1.20 20.22 1.83
C GLY A 154 2.21 19.34 1.08
N LEU A 155 1.74 18.40 0.30
CA LEU A 155 2.55 17.45 -0.45
C LEU A 155 2.75 17.83 -1.90
N LEU A 156 1.76 18.55 -2.48
CA LEU A 156 1.68 18.76 -3.92
C LEU A 156 1.88 20.23 -4.26
N PRO A 157 2.64 20.55 -5.33
CA PRO A 157 2.74 21.91 -5.82
C PRO A 157 1.36 22.42 -6.26
N LYS A 158 1.16 23.77 -6.18
CA LYS A 158 -0.11 24.41 -6.54
C LYS A 158 -0.60 24.11 -7.96
N LYS A 159 0.29 23.77 -8.87
CA LYS A 159 -0.02 23.51 -10.28
C LYS A 159 0.13 22.03 -10.66
N PHE A 160 0.03 21.14 -9.69
CA PHE A 160 0.11 19.71 -9.98
C PHE A 160 -1.23 19.20 -10.51
N THR A 161 -1.20 18.47 -11.62
CA THR A 161 -2.39 17.81 -12.20
C THR A 161 -2.13 16.32 -12.37
N LEU A 162 -3.09 15.51 -11.93
CA LEU A 162 -3.10 14.07 -12.16
C LEU A 162 -3.93 13.78 -13.42
N THR A 163 -3.28 13.69 -14.53
CA THR A 163 -3.93 13.32 -15.80
C THR A 163 -3.60 11.90 -16.20
#